data_57244b61c2c2005abbe6d59f09fc7a39
#
_entry.id   57244b61c2c2005abbe6d59f09fc7a39
#
_cell.length_a   1.000
_cell.length_b   1.000
_cell.length_c   1.000
_cell.angle_alpha   90.00
_cell.angle_beta   90.00
_cell.angle_gamma   90.00
#
_symmetry.space_group_name_H-M   'P 1'
#
loop_
_entity.id
_entity.type
_entity.pdbx_description
1 polymer ?
#
loop_
_entity_poly.entity_id
_entity_poly.type
_entity_poly.pdbx_seq_one_letter_code
_entity_poly.pdbx_strand_id
1 'polypeptide(L)'
;MAGDTGQGQTATIFAQSIPNVQSIEVNNTGEILKETVADGVLTAALGTGWEFTINFIAPTTGTHALEGAIKAGESGSITIESGQTKYTSSAARSAGFRKSSPSGGFITYALTIGIDNDPTLAAVV
;
A
#
# COMPACT_ATOMS: atom_id res chain seq x y z
N MET A 1 -20.88 -4.29 11.82
CA MET A 1 -19.59 -3.69 12.16
C MET A 1 -18.91 -3.13 10.93
N ALA A 2 -18.41 -1.95 11.08
CA ALA A 2 -17.74 -1.30 9.96
C ALA A 2 -16.45 -2.01 9.54
N GLY A 3 -15.82 -2.75 10.43
CA GLY A 3 -14.56 -3.41 10.12
C GLY A 3 -14.62 -4.49 9.07
N ASP A 4 -15.82 -5.02 8.79
CA ASP A 4 -15.96 -6.10 7.82
C ASP A 4 -16.29 -5.60 6.42
N THR A 5 -16.39 -4.30 6.26
CA THR A 5 -16.68 -3.67 4.98
C THR A 5 -15.55 -2.70 4.63
N GLY A 6 -15.61 -2.12 3.46
CA GLY A 6 -14.64 -1.12 3.08
C GLY A 6 -14.68 0.18 3.87
N GLN A 7 -15.69 0.35 4.73
CA GLN A 7 -15.87 1.60 5.45
C GLN A 7 -14.78 1.87 6.49
N GLY A 8 -14.14 0.82 7.01
CA GLY A 8 -13.10 0.97 8.02
C GLY A 8 -11.70 1.10 7.47
N GLN A 9 -11.56 1.19 6.15
CA GLN A 9 -10.24 1.24 5.54
C GLN A 9 -9.67 2.65 5.62
N THR A 10 -8.45 2.76 6.14
CA THR A 10 -7.75 4.04 6.24
C THR A 10 -6.30 3.85 5.82
N ALA A 11 -5.70 4.94 5.38
CA ALA A 11 -4.29 4.94 5.00
C ALA A 11 -3.68 6.29 5.36
N THR A 12 -2.54 6.24 6.05
CA THR A 12 -1.71 7.41 6.30
C THR A 12 -0.36 7.12 5.66
N ILE A 13 -0.01 7.90 4.66
CA ILE A 13 1.19 7.67 3.85
C ILE A 13 2.11 8.88 4.01
N PHE A 14 3.33 8.64 4.53
CA PHE A 14 4.33 9.69 4.70
C PHE A 14 3.77 10.90 5.46
N ALA A 15 3.05 10.63 6.56
CA ALA A 15 2.38 11.62 7.39
C ALA A 15 1.21 12.34 6.71
N GLN A 16 0.76 11.83 5.54
CA GLN A 16 -0.40 12.38 4.84
C GLN A 16 -1.58 11.42 5.00
N SER A 17 -2.68 11.92 5.53
CA SER A 17 -3.90 11.15 5.61
C SER A 17 -4.53 11.08 4.21
N ILE A 18 -4.76 9.88 3.72
CA ILE A 18 -5.35 9.70 2.40
C ILE A 18 -6.86 9.85 2.50
N PRO A 19 -7.45 10.81 1.78
CA PRO A 19 -8.89 11.07 1.87
C PRO A 19 -9.69 10.08 1.02
N ASN A 20 -10.93 9.91 1.37
CA ASN A 20 -11.93 9.24 0.51
C ASN A 20 -11.46 7.90 -0.04
N VAL A 21 -10.86 7.08 0.82
CA VAL A 21 -10.36 5.76 0.41
C VAL A 21 -11.54 4.89 -0.04
N GLN A 22 -11.43 4.34 -1.23
CA GLN A 22 -12.44 3.45 -1.78
C GLN A 22 -12.08 1.99 -1.58
N SER A 23 -10.82 1.65 -1.78
CA SER A 23 -10.35 0.28 -1.61
C SER A 23 -8.87 0.25 -1.34
N ILE A 24 -8.43 -0.78 -0.63
CA ILE A 24 -7.03 -1.04 -0.36
C ILE A 24 -6.78 -2.49 -0.72
N GLU A 25 -5.80 -2.72 -1.59
CA GLU A 25 -5.38 -4.05 -1.97
C GLU A 25 -4.01 -4.31 -1.37
N VAL A 26 -3.88 -5.42 -0.68
CA VAL A 26 -2.62 -5.80 -0.03
C VAL A 26 -2.09 -7.03 -0.76
N ASN A 27 -0.86 -6.94 -1.22
CA ASN A 27 -0.22 -8.03 -1.95
C ASN A 27 1.13 -8.34 -1.30
N ASN A 28 1.29 -9.57 -0.88
CA ASN A 28 2.54 -10.04 -0.33
C ASN A 28 3.10 -11.10 -1.26
N THR A 29 4.30 -10.86 -1.77
CA THR A 29 4.94 -11.77 -2.71
C THR A 29 6.30 -12.20 -2.19
N GLY A 30 6.74 -13.35 -2.62
CA GLY A 30 8.05 -13.86 -2.29
C GLY A 30 8.58 -14.72 -3.40
N GLU A 31 9.90 -14.84 -3.45
CA GLU A 31 10.57 -15.70 -4.39
C GLU A 31 11.26 -16.81 -3.65
N ILE A 32 11.20 -18.01 -4.22
CA ILE A 32 11.85 -19.18 -3.65
C ILE A 32 12.81 -19.73 -4.70
N LEU A 33 14.07 -19.86 -4.30
CA LEU A 33 15.06 -20.52 -5.13
C LEU A 33 15.10 -21.99 -4.77
N LYS A 34 15.00 -22.85 -5.79
CA LYS A 34 15.16 -24.29 -5.62
C LYS A 34 16.30 -24.75 -6.51
N GLU A 35 17.21 -25.49 -5.93
CA GLU A 35 18.36 -25.98 -6.65
C GLU A 35 18.60 -27.44 -6.32
N THR A 36 18.76 -28.27 -7.35
CA THR A 36 19.02 -29.69 -7.17
C THR A 36 20.49 -29.89 -6.87
N VAL A 37 20.77 -30.55 -5.77
CA VAL A 37 22.14 -30.91 -5.35
C VAL A 37 22.21 -32.41 -5.13
N ALA A 38 23.41 -32.92 -4.86
CA ALA A 38 23.65 -34.36 -4.74
C ALA A 38 22.76 -35.02 -3.70
N ASP A 39 22.46 -34.32 -2.62
CA ASP A 39 21.69 -34.85 -1.49
C ASP A 39 20.20 -34.49 -1.55
N GLY A 40 19.72 -33.89 -2.63
CA GLY A 40 18.32 -33.51 -2.76
C GLY A 40 18.14 -32.14 -3.37
N VAL A 41 17.15 -31.41 -2.88
CA VAL A 41 16.82 -30.08 -3.38
C VAL A 41 17.03 -29.06 -2.28
N LEU A 42 17.84 -28.03 -2.58
CA LEU A 42 17.96 -26.87 -1.72
C LEU A 42 16.88 -25.89 -2.05
N THR A 43 16.24 -25.37 -1.01
CA THR A 43 15.18 -24.36 -1.15
C THR A 43 15.55 -23.17 -0.29
N ALA A 44 15.53 -22.00 -0.86
CA ALA A 44 15.81 -20.77 -0.11
C ALA A 44 14.85 -19.67 -0.52
N ALA A 45 14.40 -18.88 0.45
CA ALA A 45 13.62 -17.69 0.16
C ALA A 45 14.59 -16.61 -0.30
N LEU A 46 14.38 -16.08 -1.50
CA LEU A 46 15.25 -15.05 -2.08
C LEU A 46 14.86 -13.66 -1.64
N GLY A 47 13.64 -13.48 -1.22
CA GLY A 47 13.18 -12.18 -0.79
C GLY A 47 11.67 -12.15 -0.70
N THR A 48 11.19 -11.21 0.05
CA THR A 48 9.75 -10.98 0.17
C THR A 48 9.49 -9.50 -0.03
N GLY A 49 8.30 -9.20 -0.50
CA GLY A 49 7.88 -7.82 -0.70
C GLY A 49 6.42 -7.67 -0.36
N TRP A 50 6.08 -6.48 0.04
CA TRP A 50 4.70 -6.12 0.30
C TRP A 50 4.37 -4.93 -0.58
N GLU A 51 3.19 -4.97 -1.17
CA GLU A 51 2.72 -3.90 -2.03
C GLU A 51 1.29 -3.56 -1.66
N PHE A 52 1.04 -2.28 -1.51
CA PHE A 52 -0.28 -1.79 -1.15
C PHE A 52 -0.77 -0.89 -2.27
N THR A 53 -1.95 -1.19 -2.81
CA THR A 53 -2.58 -0.35 -3.80
C THR A 53 -3.80 0.29 -3.17
N ILE A 54 -3.81 1.62 -3.14
CA ILE A 54 -4.85 2.39 -2.48
C ILE A 54 -5.60 3.19 -3.53
N ASN A 55 -6.88 2.93 -3.66
CA ASN A 55 -7.75 3.67 -4.58
C ASN A 55 -8.55 4.67 -3.78
N PHE A 56 -8.49 5.93 -4.17
CA PHE A 56 -9.19 6.98 -3.43
C PHE A 56 -9.64 8.09 -4.37
N ILE A 57 -10.61 8.88 -3.88
CA ILE A 57 -11.12 10.04 -4.63
C ILE A 57 -10.38 11.26 -4.13
N ALA A 58 -10.05 12.15 -5.05
CA ALA A 58 -9.30 13.37 -4.73
C ALA A 58 -10.02 14.21 -3.69
N PRO A 59 -9.27 14.91 -2.83
CA PRO A 59 -9.88 15.88 -1.92
C PRO A 59 -10.41 17.08 -2.70
N THR A 60 -11.28 17.84 -2.07
CA THR A 60 -11.82 19.04 -2.70
C THR A 60 -10.80 20.15 -2.80
N THR A 61 -9.78 20.13 -1.92
CA THR A 61 -8.71 21.13 -1.95
C THR A 61 -7.40 20.42 -1.59
N GLY A 62 -6.28 21.03 -1.96
CA GLY A 62 -4.97 20.52 -1.59
C GLY A 62 -4.49 19.35 -2.44
N THR A 63 -5.11 19.11 -3.57
CA THR A 63 -4.75 17.99 -4.44
C THR A 63 -3.28 18.03 -4.85
N HIS A 64 -2.76 19.20 -5.22
CA HIS A 64 -1.38 19.31 -5.66
C HIS A 64 -0.38 19.00 -4.54
N ALA A 65 -0.70 19.38 -3.31
CA ALA A 65 0.17 19.09 -2.18
C ALA A 65 0.20 17.59 -1.89
N LEU A 66 -0.96 16.94 -1.99
CA LEU A 66 -1.04 15.49 -1.79
C LEU A 66 -0.25 14.76 -2.88
N GLU A 67 -0.41 15.16 -4.15
CA GLU A 67 0.35 14.54 -5.23
C GLU A 67 1.85 14.67 -5.02
N GLY A 68 2.29 15.84 -4.58
CA GLY A 68 3.70 16.04 -4.30
C GLY A 68 4.24 15.18 -3.17
N ALA A 69 3.39 14.83 -2.21
CA ALA A 69 3.80 14.01 -1.07
C ALA A 69 3.84 12.52 -1.41
N ILE A 70 3.04 12.07 -2.37
CA ILE A 70 2.92 10.63 -2.66
C ILE A 70 3.49 10.24 -4.03
N LYS A 71 4.11 11.15 -4.74
CA LYS A 71 4.67 10.84 -6.07
C LYS A 71 5.75 9.77 -5.99
N ALA A 72 6.05 9.17 -7.13
CA ALA A 72 7.05 8.12 -7.21
C ALA A 72 8.39 8.59 -6.65
N GLY A 73 9.03 7.74 -5.87
CA GLY A 73 10.31 8.03 -5.26
C GLY A 73 10.23 8.60 -3.86
N GLU A 74 9.09 9.08 -3.43
CA GLU A 74 8.92 9.52 -2.05
C GLU A 74 8.94 8.33 -1.11
N SER A 75 9.44 8.54 0.10
CA SER A 75 9.56 7.45 1.07
C SER A 75 9.26 7.96 2.47
N GLY A 76 8.97 7.05 3.36
CA GLY A 76 8.67 7.38 4.74
C GLY A 76 7.87 6.29 5.43
N SER A 77 7.25 6.66 6.54
CA SER A 77 6.42 5.72 7.29
C SER A 77 5.02 5.64 6.72
N ILE A 78 4.39 4.49 6.90
CA ILE A 78 3.00 4.28 6.51
C ILE A 78 2.25 3.57 7.61
N THR A 79 0.95 3.82 7.66
CA THR A 79 0.01 3.10 8.50
C THR A 79 -1.22 2.83 7.66
N ILE A 80 -1.52 1.56 7.43
CA ILE A 80 -2.65 1.16 6.58
C ILE A 80 -3.51 0.20 7.36
N GLU A 81 -4.81 0.47 7.44
CA GLU A 81 -5.79 -0.40 8.10
C GLU A 81 -6.76 -0.93 7.06
N SER A 82 -6.76 -2.22 6.88
CA SER A 82 -7.59 -2.88 5.89
C SER A 82 -7.91 -4.30 6.33
N GLY A 83 -9.16 -4.69 6.21
CA GLY A 83 -9.56 -6.07 6.46
C GLY A 83 -9.21 -6.55 7.86
N GLN A 84 -9.40 -5.72 8.88
CA GLN A 84 -9.14 -6.04 10.29
C GLN A 84 -7.65 -6.13 10.64
N THR A 85 -6.78 -5.80 9.72
CA THR A 85 -5.34 -5.80 9.97
C THR A 85 -4.77 -4.40 9.80
N LYS A 86 -3.91 -4.02 10.72
CA LYS A 86 -3.19 -2.76 10.65
C LYS A 86 -1.75 -3.05 10.26
N TYR A 87 -1.32 -2.43 9.18
CA TYR A 87 0.04 -2.58 8.66
C TYR A 87 0.82 -1.31 8.92
N THR A 88 1.96 -1.42 9.56
CA THR A 88 2.84 -0.26 9.79
C THR A 88 4.24 -0.55 9.32
N SER A 89 4.87 0.45 8.74
CA SER A 89 6.27 0.36 8.31
C SER A 89 6.88 1.75 8.40
N SER A 90 8.16 1.80 8.75
CA SER A 90 8.91 3.06 8.77
C SER A 90 9.74 3.26 7.51
N ALA A 91 9.74 2.29 6.60
CA ALA A 91 10.61 2.32 5.43
C ALA A 91 9.84 1.91 4.18
N ALA A 92 8.80 2.65 3.87
CA ALA A 92 8.00 2.42 2.68
C ALA A 92 8.40 3.41 1.58
N ARG A 93 8.13 3.04 0.36
CA ARG A 93 8.44 3.86 -0.81
C ARG A 93 7.27 3.88 -1.77
N SER A 94 7.00 5.06 -2.33
CA SER A 94 5.95 5.20 -3.32
C SER A 94 6.47 4.75 -4.69
N ALA A 95 5.71 3.87 -5.33
CA ALA A 95 5.96 3.49 -6.71
C ALA A 95 5.23 4.40 -7.69
N GLY A 96 4.50 5.40 -7.17
CA GLY A 96 3.78 6.34 -8.00
C GLY A 96 2.28 6.13 -7.93
N PHE A 97 1.57 6.98 -8.64
CA PHE A 97 0.11 6.89 -8.67
C PHE A 97 -0.39 7.10 -10.09
N ARG A 98 -1.61 6.64 -10.32
CA ARG A 98 -2.35 6.90 -11.55
C ARG A 98 -3.50 7.82 -11.20
N LYS A 99 -3.68 8.84 -12.01
CA LYS A 99 -4.75 9.81 -11.81
C LYS A 99 -5.69 9.73 -13.00
N SER A 100 -6.97 9.66 -12.72
CA SER A 100 -8.00 9.68 -13.74
C SER A 100 -8.91 10.88 -13.50
N SER A 101 -9.07 11.72 -14.50
CA SER A 101 -9.86 12.96 -14.40
C SER A 101 -10.91 12.98 -15.50
N PRO A 102 -11.92 12.12 -15.43
CA PRO A 102 -12.93 12.09 -16.49
C PRO A 102 -13.80 13.35 -16.47
N SER A 103 -14.23 13.76 -17.63
CA SER A 103 -15.14 14.89 -17.73
C SER A 103 -16.46 14.56 -17.06
N GLY A 104 -16.87 15.38 -16.11
CA GLY A 104 -18.14 15.16 -15.40
C GLY A 104 -18.11 14.10 -14.32
N GLY A 105 -16.94 13.54 -13.99
CA GLY A 105 -16.82 12.53 -12.95
C GLY A 105 -15.86 12.95 -11.85
N PHE A 106 -15.68 12.04 -10.89
CA PHE A 106 -14.73 12.27 -9.82
C PHE A 106 -13.30 12.05 -10.30
N ILE A 107 -12.38 12.81 -9.73
CA ILE A 107 -10.96 12.56 -9.94
C ILE A 107 -10.56 11.44 -8.99
N THR A 108 -10.01 10.37 -9.54
CA THR A 108 -9.62 9.21 -8.75
C THR A 108 -8.14 8.93 -8.88
N TYR A 109 -7.59 8.30 -7.84
CA TYR A 109 -6.18 7.93 -7.80
C TYR A 109 -6.03 6.46 -7.45
N ALA A 110 -5.00 5.85 -8.01
CA ALA A 110 -4.54 4.53 -7.62
C ALA A 110 -3.07 4.68 -7.23
N LEU A 111 -2.79 4.64 -5.93
CA LEU A 111 -1.45 4.81 -5.38
C LEU A 111 -0.87 3.45 -5.03
N THR A 112 0.37 3.21 -5.43
CA THR A 112 1.08 1.97 -5.12
C THR A 112 2.25 2.27 -4.18
N ILE A 113 2.27 1.57 -3.04
CA ILE A 113 3.31 1.70 -2.04
C ILE A 113 3.98 0.34 -1.87
N GLY A 114 5.29 0.32 -1.91
CA GLY A 114 6.05 -0.91 -1.72
C GLY A 114 6.93 -0.85 -0.48
N ILE A 115 7.12 -2.00 0.15
CA ILE A 115 8.08 -2.16 1.24
C ILE A 115 8.84 -3.45 1.02
N ASP A 116 10.13 -3.44 1.35
CA ASP A 116 11.01 -4.60 1.16
C ASP A 116 11.07 -5.48 2.39
N ASN A 117 10.73 -4.94 3.54
CA ASN A 117 10.74 -5.68 4.80
C ASN A 117 9.30 -5.92 5.25
N ASP A 118 9.13 -6.89 6.13
CA ASP A 118 7.80 -7.15 6.65
C ASP A 118 7.29 -5.95 7.45
N PRO A 119 6.03 -5.56 7.24
CA PRO A 119 5.43 -4.55 8.09
C PRO A 119 5.08 -5.15 9.45
N THR A 120 4.85 -4.29 10.43
CA THR A 120 4.30 -4.72 11.69
C THR A 120 2.81 -4.95 11.50
N LEU A 121 2.35 -6.13 11.87
CA LEU A 121 0.94 -6.51 11.75
C LEU A 121 0.27 -6.44 13.11
N ALA A 122 -0.90 -5.85 13.15
CA ALA A 122 -1.69 -5.77 14.38
C ALA A 122 -3.17 -5.82 14.04
N ALA A 123 -3.98 -6.11 15.04
CA ALA A 123 -5.42 -6.06 14.84
C ALA A 123 -5.89 -4.62 14.85
N VAL A 124 -6.90 -4.33 14.04
CA VAL A 124 -7.58 -3.04 14.08
C VAL A 124 -8.58 -3.10 15.22
N VAL A 125 -8.47 -2.15 16.14
CA VAL A 125 -9.29 -2.12 17.35
C VAL A 125 -10.43 -1.12 17.21
#